data_e1eeb9d9547a020d264a81953b265ab9
#
_entry.id   e1eeb9d9547a020d264a81953b265ab9
#
_cell.length_a   1.000
_cell.length_b   1.000
_cell.length_c   1.000
_cell.angle_alpha   90.00
_cell.angle_beta   90.00
_cell.angle_gamma   90.00
#
_symmetry.space_group_name_H-M   'P 1'
#
loop_
_entity.id
_entity.type
_entity.pdbx_description
1 polymer ?
#
loop_
_entity_poly.entity_id
_entity_poly.type
_entity_poly.pdbx_seq_one_letter_code
_entity_poly.pdbx_strand_id
1 'polypeptide(L)'
;MTALNWGTGRRRTRQPRQPTQPQGIRGPRSALTDYLASNNISAQQIRDDWDRRQAEAQRQPDQTEQEPSNPPEESRSPSVLESPEDPVKKRKRQQAIAKIKNSKEFAKRKARFSGDYDDEEDDDSLALKIHEEKNRPQPGQLANCEICDKRFTVTPYSKAGPNGGLLCVDCSKKQKADEKKPPAKKRAPGIGRRQNQANLLDGLTPHGTQSLLETCIKKVADYIHDIEDFGDLPPSLLLRLGQILSRRRAVTSRTLDLFLRPQYTSIDLFDCAKLGTDDYHKILASMPRLTRVNLRFTTPMKDQIFHYMMERDMEIKDLHLDGPNLVTDACWRQLFIKLGHRFLSVKLWNLDSAFDNETARVMFLQCPNLQRLKLKFLHKIDNDMLEGISTLKSLQHLSLRFLDETETKTEPLLQIMSSIGPQLETLSLEEFQSADDRFLQHIHDHCRRLTKLRLTLNSTFTDKGLAAFFTGWSNPALTYVDLNSLRDVDMTNPDGPEEPIGLASEGFVALMEHSGSKVQHLNIASCRHVSYKAFEQVFAEGKIYPNLKYLDISFSTVVDDYLAQCIFRCCPALQRLVVFACFKIRDVHIPREVALIGTVGATIKIDGITQTETI
;
A
#
# COMPACT_ATOMS: atom_id res chain seq x y z
N MET A 1 -46.31 53.46 12.40
CA MET A 1 -46.09 54.11 13.70
C MET A 1 -45.44 53.01 14.55
N THR A 2 -44.27 53.05 15.04
CA THR A 2 -43.23 53.94 15.55
C THR A 2 -41.91 53.17 15.45
N ALA A 3 -40.90 53.59 14.69
CA ALA A 3 -39.76 54.42 15.08
C ALA A 3 -38.74 53.71 16.00
N LEU A 4 -37.67 53.21 15.40
CA LEU A 4 -36.26 53.66 15.45
C LEU A 4 -35.63 53.88 16.85
N ASN A 5 -34.53 53.13 17.12
CA ASN A 5 -33.39 53.81 17.70
C ASN A 5 -32.04 53.18 17.31
N TRP A 6 -31.15 53.98 16.77
CA TRP A 6 -29.79 53.70 16.36
C TRP A 6 -28.86 53.99 17.55
N GLY A 7 -28.04 53.02 17.92
CA GLY A 7 -26.96 53.17 18.88
C GLY A 7 -25.60 53.21 18.19
N THR A 8 -24.97 54.37 18.20
CA THR A 8 -23.63 54.67 17.71
C THR A 8 -22.53 53.95 18.50
N GLY A 9 -21.82 53.03 17.93
CA GLY A 9 -20.64 52.36 18.47
C GLY A 9 -19.35 52.94 17.89
N ARG A 10 -18.51 53.42 18.77
CA ARG A 10 -17.20 54.07 18.57
C ARG A 10 -16.26 53.28 17.69
N ARG A 11 -15.69 53.88 16.65
CA ARG A 11 -14.52 53.43 15.89
C ARG A 11 -13.29 53.44 16.83
N ARG A 12 -12.70 52.27 17.06
CA ARG A 12 -11.33 52.12 17.55
C ARG A 12 -10.39 52.07 16.38
N THR A 13 -9.51 53.04 16.28
CA THR A 13 -8.37 53.14 15.37
C THR A 13 -7.43 51.96 15.62
N ARG A 14 -7.23 51.10 14.60
CA ARG A 14 -6.20 50.04 14.60
C ARG A 14 -4.86 50.67 14.25
N GLN A 15 -3.90 50.52 15.16
CA GLN A 15 -2.47 50.72 14.88
C GLN A 15 -1.98 49.64 13.90
N PRO A 16 -1.03 49.96 12.99
CA PRO A 16 -0.49 48.99 12.04
C PRO A 16 0.35 47.94 12.78
N ARG A 17 0.00 46.67 12.59
CA ARG A 17 0.80 45.53 13.06
C ARG A 17 2.06 45.41 12.21
N GLN A 18 3.21 45.31 12.84
CA GLN A 18 4.48 44.92 12.24
C GLN A 18 4.35 43.53 11.58
N PRO A 19 5.07 43.26 10.47
CA PRO A 19 5.01 41.97 9.80
C PRO A 19 5.65 40.89 10.69
N THR A 20 4.83 39.93 11.11
CA THR A 20 5.28 38.70 11.73
C THR A 20 6.06 37.88 10.72
N GLN A 21 7.28 37.50 11.06
CA GLN A 21 8.09 36.54 10.30
C GLN A 21 7.30 35.23 10.05
N PRO A 22 7.47 34.59 8.89
CA PRO A 22 6.80 33.34 8.60
C PRO A 22 7.32 32.26 9.55
N GLN A 23 6.41 31.73 10.38
CA GLN A 23 6.68 30.53 11.17
C GLN A 23 6.84 29.37 10.19
N GLY A 24 8.07 28.84 10.10
CA GLY A 24 8.37 27.68 9.30
C GLY A 24 7.51 26.47 9.71
N ILE A 25 6.93 25.83 8.71
CA ILE A 25 6.20 24.57 8.83
C ILE A 25 7.14 23.54 9.46
N ARG A 26 6.86 23.12 10.70
CA ARG A 26 7.56 22.01 11.34
C ARG A 26 7.02 20.71 10.77
N GLY A 27 7.72 20.13 9.80
CA GLY A 27 7.49 18.76 9.34
C GLY A 27 7.80 17.72 10.43
N PRO A 28 7.40 16.45 10.24
CA PRO A 28 7.67 15.39 11.21
C PRO A 28 9.18 15.27 11.48
N ARG A 29 9.57 15.11 12.75
CA ARG A 29 10.96 14.96 13.18
C ARG A 29 11.57 13.75 12.46
N SER A 30 12.51 14.01 11.57
CA SER A 30 13.33 12.96 10.95
C SER A 30 14.64 12.81 11.71
N ALA A 31 15.27 11.64 11.62
CA ALA A 31 16.59 11.39 12.20
C ALA A 31 17.64 12.41 11.72
N LEU A 32 17.45 12.99 10.54
CA LEU A 32 18.28 14.07 10.00
C LEU A 32 18.08 15.39 10.75
N THR A 33 16.84 15.74 11.10
CA THR A 33 16.51 16.97 11.84
C THR A 33 17.05 16.91 13.27
N ASP A 34 16.96 15.75 13.92
CA ASP A 34 17.51 15.54 15.26
C ASP A 34 19.05 15.53 15.24
N TYR A 35 19.66 15.00 14.19
CA TYR A 35 21.11 15.04 13.98
C TYR A 35 21.63 16.45 13.74
N LEU A 36 20.99 17.25 12.90
CA LEU A 36 21.37 18.65 12.66
C LEU A 36 21.21 19.50 13.93
N ALA A 37 20.15 19.29 14.70
CA ALA A 37 19.93 19.97 15.97
C ALA A 37 20.97 19.59 17.05
N SER A 38 21.35 18.30 17.11
CA SER A 38 22.35 17.82 18.08
C SER A 38 23.78 18.31 17.78
N ASN A 39 24.07 18.71 16.53
CA ASN A 39 25.36 19.26 16.11
C ASN A 39 25.36 20.80 15.97
N ASN A 40 24.33 21.50 16.45
CA ASN A 40 24.18 22.96 16.35
C ASN A 40 24.26 23.52 14.92
N ILE A 41 23.88 22.72 13.91
CA ILE A 41 23.87 23.13 12.51
C ILE A 41 22.47 23.66 12.18
N SER A 42 22.35 24.96 11.97
CA SER A 42 21.07 25.55 11.53
C SER A 42 20.98 25.60 10.00
N ALA A 43 19.75 25.51 9.48
CA ALA A 43 19.49 25.65 8.05
C ALA A 43 19.96 27.01 7.49
N GLN A 44 20.10 28.01 8.36
CA GLN A 44 20.58 29.34 8.02
C GLN A 44 22.09 29.34 7.80
N GLN A 45 22.85 28.65 8.66
CA GLN A 45 24.30 28.49 8.49
C GLN A 45 24.67 27.76 7.18
N ILE A 46 23.87 26.78 6.79
CA ILE A 46 24.09 26.07 5.51
C ILE A 46 23.85 27.00 4.31
N ARG A 47 22.85 27.89 4.38
CA ARG A 47 22.61 28.89 3.32
C ARG A 47 23.71 29.92 3.26
N ASP A 48 24.12 30.47 4.41
CA ASP A 48 25.16 31.49 4.49
C ASP A 48 26.52 30.95 3.99
N ASP A 49 26.83 29.68 4.26
CA ASP A 49 28.03 29.01 3.72
C ASP A 49 27.92 28.73 2.22
N TRP A 50 26.73 28.44 1.71
CA TRP A 50 26.49 28.25 0.28
C TRP A 50 26.62 29.58 -0.47
N ASP A 51 26.02 30.65 0.03
CA ASP A 51 26.06 31.98 -0.55
C ASP A 51 27.51 32.54 -0.55
N ARG A 52 28.26 32.28 0.52
CA ARG A 52 29.70 32.65 0.60
C ARG A 52 30.53 31.93 -0.47
N ARG A 53 30.34 30.64 -0.67
CA ARG A 53 31.04 29.86 -1.70
C ARG A 53 30.67 30.29 -3.12
N GLN A 54 29.41 30.67 -3.35
CA GLN A 54 29.00 31.25 -4.64
C GLN A 54 29.65 32.61 -4.89
N ALA A 55 29.76 33.45 -3.88
CA ALA A 55 30.41 34.75 -3.98
C ALA A 55 31.97 34.62 -4.19
N GLU A 56 32.58 33.59 -3.60
CA GLU A 56 34.02 33.27 -3.81
C GLU A 56 34.25 32.68 -5.21
N ALA A 57 33.35 31.85 -5.74
CA ALA A 57 33.44 31.30 -7.08
C ALA A 57 33.29 32.36 -8.20
N GLN A 58 32.55 33.45 -7.92
CA GLN A 58 32.38 34.57 -8.86
C GLN A 58 33.55 35.56 -8.86
N ARG A 59 34.56 35.42 -8.00
CA ARG A 59 35.72 36.31 -7.87
C ARG A 59 37.00 35.80 -8.51
N GLN A 60 37.01 34.64 -9.17
CA GLN A 60 38.19 34.18 -9.93
C GLN A 60 37.97 34.43 -11.43
N PRO A 61 38.85 35.19 -12.09
CA PRO A 61 38.81 35.35 -13.54
C PRO A 61 39.47 34.19 -14.26
N ASP A 62 38.91 33.89 -15.42
CA ASP A 62 39.39 32.97 -16.45
C ASP A 62 40.90 32.92 -16.64
N GLN A 63 41.47 31.74 -16.68
CA GLN A 63 42.60 31.44 -17.54
C GLN A 63 42.49 30.07 -18.18
N THR A 64 42.55 30.12 -19.46
CA THR A 64 42.37 29.18 -20.54
C THR A 64 43.49 28.15 -20.66
N GLU A 65 43.11 26.93 -21.14
CA GLU A 65 43.79 26.06 -22.11
C GLU A 65 45.09 25.29 -21.74
N GLN A 66 45.05 23.97 -21.81
CA GLN A 66 45.56 23.12 -22.91
C GLN A 66 45.77 21.68 -22.43
N GLU A 67 45.11 20.74 -23.12
CA GLU A 67 45.57 19.34 -23.19
C GLU A 67 46.87 19.24 -23.99
N PRO A 68 47.72 18.19 -23.79
CA PRO A 68 47.61 17.06 -24.70
C PRO A 68 47.95 15.63 -24.16
N SER A 69 47.28 14.70 -24.76
CA SER A 69 47.69 13.36 -25.26
C SER A 69 48.52 12.38 -24.43
N ASN A 70 47.99 11.17 -24.27
CA ASN A 70 48.59 9.85 -24.02
C ASN A 70 49.63 9.42 -25.12
N PRO A 71 50.35 8.27 -25.04
CA PRO A 71 50.52 7.16 -24.10
C PRO A 71 52.00 6.67 -23.95
N PRO A 72 52.44 5.43 -23.63
CA PRO A 72 51.80 4.17 -23.24
C PRO A 72 52.50 3.39 -22.08
N GLU A 73 51.90 2.23 -21.75
CA GLU A 73 52.29 1.09 -20.93
C GLU A 73 53.77 0.82 -20.58
N GLU A 74 54.01 0.40 -19.33
CA GLU A 74 54.64 -0.89 -19.03
C GLU A 74 54.60 -1.26 -17.53
N SER A 75 54.32 -2.55 -17.35
CA SER A 75 54.31 -3.34 -16.17
C SER A 75 55.44 -3.16 -15.15
N ARG A 76 55.12 -3.26 -13.84
CA ARG A 76 55.83 -4.06 -12.83
C ARG A 76 55.36 -3.77 -11.41
N SER A 77 54.80 -4.76 -10.75
CA SER A 77 54.89 -4.85 -9.27
C SER A 77 56.34 -5.11 -8.89
N PRO A 78 56.83 -4.72 -7.75
CA PRO A 78 56.44 -5.22 -6.44
C PRO A 78 56.70 -4.30 -5.23
N SER A 79 56.31 -4.81 -4.06
CA SER A 79 56.88 -4.58 -2.71
C SER A 79 56.57 -3.25 -2.01
N VAL A 80 55.91 -3.49 -0.87
CA VAL A 80 55.78 -2.67 0.33
C VAL A 80 57.12 -1.96 0.64
N LEU A 81 57.07 -0.63 0.65
CA LEU A 81 58.04 0.20 1.36
C LEU A 81 57.26 1.35 2.00
N GLU A 82 57.28 1.37 3.33
CA GLU A 82 56.81 2.49 4.14
C GLU A 82 57.52 3.78 3.67
N SER A 83 56.73 4.73 3.21
CA SER A 83 57.24 6.08 2.94
C SER A 83 57.42 6.79 4.28
N PRO A 84 58.57 7.50 4.50
CA PRO A 84 58.86 8.20 5.75
C PRO A 84 57.85 9.33 5.97
N GLU A 85 57.10 9.24 7.06
CA GLU A 85 56.19 10.31 7.49
C GLU A 85 56.98 11.60 7.72
N ASP A 86 56.49 12.69 7.14
CA ASP A 86 57.02 14.05 7.27
C ASP A 86 57.16 14.40 8.77
N PRO A 87 58.38 14.76 9.26
CA PRO A 87 58.66 14.95 10.68
C PRO A 87 57.76 15.99 11.36
N VAL A 88 57.22 16.93 10.58
CA VAL A 88 56.27 17.96 11.05
C VAL A 88 54.89 17.34 11.32
N LYS A 89 54.44 16.36 10.52
CA LYS A 89 53.16 15.64 10.73
C LYS A 89 53.26 14.72 11.94
N LYS A 90 54.39 14.04 12.15
CA LYS A 90 54.63 13.17 13.31
C LYS A 90 54.60 13.96 14.63
N ARG A 91 55.20 15.15 14.66
CA ARG A 91 55.22 16.05 15.84
C ARG A 91 53.80 16.58 16.17
N LYS A 92 52.99 16.95 15.14
CA LYS A 92 51.60 17.37 15.31
C LYS A 92 50.70 16.24 15.81
N ARG A 93 50.91 15.02 15.33
CA ARG A 93 50.18 13.82 15.78
C ARG A 93 50.47 13.51 17.26
N GLN A 94 51.73 13.54 17.68
CA GLN A 94 52.12 13.34 19.09
C GLN A 94 51.54 14.39 20.03
N GLN A 95 51.54 15.67 19.61
CA GLN A 95 50.91 16.74 20.41
C GLN A 95 49.37 16.59 20.52
N ALA A 96 48.74 16.09 19.47
CA ALA A 96 47.28 15.82 19.48
C ALA A 96 46.94 14.63 20.43
N ILE A 97 47.73 13.57 20.42
CA ILE A 97 47.60 12.41 21.32
C ILE A 97 47.79 12.83 22.77
N ALA A 98 48.82 13.65 23.08
CA ALA A 98 49.05 14.16 24.42
C ALA A 98 47.87 15.04 24.96
N LYS A 99 47.23 15.83 24.06
CA LYS A 99 46.03 16.59 24.39
C LYS A 99 44.83 15.70 24.65
N ILE A 100 44.69 14.58 23.94
CA ILE A 100 43.63 13.63 24.13
C ILE A 100 43.76 12.91 25.46
N LYS A 101 44.94 12.49 25.89
CA LYS A 101 45.22 11.89 27.19
C LYS A 101 44.77 12.75 28.35
N ASN A 102 44.86 14.07 28.23
CA ASN A 102 44.42 15.03 29.25
C ASN A 102 42.95 15.40 29.15
N SER A 103 42.16 14.76 28.30
CA SER A 103 40.75 15.10 28.10
C SER A 103 39.82 14.34 29.06
N LYS A 104 38.73 14.98 29.44
CA LYS A 104 37.65 14.34 30.25
C LYS A 104 37.04 13.11 29.57
N GLU A 105 37.07 13.07 28.27
CA GLU A 105 36.57 11.94 27.46
C GLU A 105 37.48 10.71 27.60
N PHE A 106 38.80 10.91 27.58
CA PHE A 106 39.77 9.84 27.79
C PHE A 106 39.61 9.27 29.20
N ALA A 107 39.53 10.11 30.22
CA ALA A 107 39.31 9.65 31.59
C ALA A 107 38.00 8.87 31.78
N LYS A 108 36.93 9.28 31.10
CA LYS A 108 35.63 8.59 31.13
C LYS A 108 35.65 7.24 30.40
N ARG A 109 36.42 7.13 29.32
CA ARG A 109 36.58 5.86 28.59
C ARG A 109 37.54 4.92 29.33
N LYS A 110 38.63 5.45 29.91
CA LYS A 110 39.53 4.66 30.74
C LYS A 110 38.81 4.07 31.96
N ALA A 111 37.96 4.84 32.64
CA ALA A 111 37.15 4.38 33.77
C ALA A 111 36.11 3.30 33.42
N ARG A 112 35.71 3.16 32.15
CA ARG A 112 34.83 2.06 31.69
C ARG A 112 35.56 0.77 31.33
N PHE A 113 36.89 0.85 31.11
CA PHE A 113 37.75 -0.27 30.74
C PHE A 113 38.63 -0.75 31.90
N SER A 114 38.66 -0.09 33.04
CA SER A 114 39.47 -0.47 34.20
C SER A 114 38.96 -1.74 34.87
N GLY A 115 39.34 -2.86 34.35
CA GLY A 115 39.60 -4.10 35.10
C GLY A 115 41.10 -4.20 35.23
N ASP A 116 41.61 -3.89 36.39
CA ASP A 116 42.81 -4.32 37.10
C ASP A 116 44.10 -4.68 36.30
N TYR A 117 44.60 -3.77 35.44
CA TYR A 117 46.00 -3.75 34.99
C TYR A 117 46.39 -2.32 34.56
N ASP A 118 47.42 -1.77 35.23
CA ASP A 118 48.01 -0.46 34.98
C ASP A 118 49.18 -0.61 34.00
N ASP A 119 48.88 -0.66 32.66
CA ASP A 119 49.89 -0.66 31.63
C ASP A 119 49.83 0.63 30.81
N GLU A 120 50.94 1.43 30.81
CA GLU A 120 51.09 2.65 30.05
C GLU A 120 50.95 2.43 28.54
N GLU A 121 51.17 1.23 28.01
CA GLU A 121 50.98 0.87 26.60
C GLU A 121 49.49 0.84 26.19
N ASP A 122 48.60 0.52 27.10
CA ASP A 122 47.13 0.52 26.84
C ASP A 122 46.58 1.97 26.76
N ASP A 123 47.14 2.91 27.49
CA ASP A 123 46.76 4.32 27.46
C ASP A 123 47.14 4.97 26.11
N ASP A 124 48.29 4.60 25.53
CA ASP A 124 48.66 5.07 24.21
C ASP A 124 47.79 4.51 23.12
N SER A 125 47.41 3.23 23.21
CA SER A 125 46.52 2.58 22.25
C SER A 125 45.11 3.18 22.31
N LEU A 126 44.61 3.48 23.49
CA LEU A 126 43.30 4.10 23.69
C LEU A 126 43.28 5.55 23.18
N ALA A 127 44.32 6.33 23.45
CA ALA A 127 44.47 7.71 22.98
C ALA A 127 44.57 7.75 21.46
N LEU A 128 45.27 6.79 20.85
CA LEU A 128 45.39 6.64 19.40
C LEU A 128 44.03 6.33 18.76
N LYS A 129 43.27 5.39 19.32
CA LYS A 129 41.90 5.08 18.88
C LYS A 129 40.98 6.30 18.91
N ILE A 130 41.02 7.09 20.00
CA ILE A 130 40.22 8.30 20.13
C ILE A 130 40.67 9.36 19.09
N HIS A 131 41.97 9.46 18.82
CA HIS A 131 42.49 10.35 17.79
C HIS A 131 42.03 9.96 16.38
N GLU A 132 42.07 8.66 16.06
CA GLU A 132 41.60 8.13 14.79
C GLU A 132 40.08 8.29 14.62
N GLU A 133 39.28 8.06 15.66
CA GLU A 133 37.83 8.31 15.64
C GLU A 133 37.50 9.79 15.39
N LYS A 134 38.25 10.73 16.00
CA LYS A 134 38.03 12.17 15.81
C LYS A 134 38.44 12.66 14.44
N ASN A 135 39.44 12.01 13.79
CA ASN A 135 39.91 12.35 12.45
C ASN A 135 39.16 11.64 11.34
N ARG A 136 38.24 10.72 11.63
CA ARG A 136 37.42 10.07 10.60
C ARG A 136 36.48 11.10 9.96
N PRO A 137 36.41 11.15 8.62
CA PRO A 137 35.47 12.01 7.93
C PRO A 137 34.02 11.67 8.37
N GLN A 138 33.27 12.71 8.69
CA GLN A 138 31.89 12.57 9.17
C GLN A 138 30.92 12.29 8.01
N PRO A 139 29.78 11.67 8.25
CA PRO A 139 28.74 11.49 7.25
C PRO A 139 28.38 12.82 6.58
N GLY A 140 28.34 12.82 5.24
CA GLY A 140 28.15 14.01 4.41
C GLY A 140 29.44 14.66 3.90
N GLN A 141 30.60 14.32 4.45
CA GLN A 141 31.91 14.79 3.93
C GLN A 141 32.40 13.92 2.77
N LEU A 142 33.31 14.47 1.98
CA LEU A 142 33.95 13.76 0.89
C LEU A 142 35.25 13.11 1.40
N ALA A 143 35.46 11.84 1.07
CA ALA A 143 36.67 11.08 1.36
C ALA A 143 37.11 10.29 0.12
N ASN A 144 38.38 9.94 0.06
CA ASN A 144 38.89 9.03 -0.96
C ASN A 144 38.79 7.59 -0.45
N CYS A 145 38.47 6.67 -1.35
CA CYS A 145 38.38 5.25 -1.03
C CYS A 145 39.78 4.66 -0.84
N GLU A 146 39.99 3.93 0.26
CA GLU A 146 41.29 3.32 0.59
C GLU A 146 41.80 2.34 -0.48
N ILE A 147 40.90 1.68 -1.22
CA ILE A 147 41.29 0.63 -2.19
C ILE A 147 41.41 1.18 -3.62
N CYS A 148 40.49 2.05 -4.06
CA CYS A 148 40.44 2.50 -5.46
C CYS A 148 40.64 3.99 -5.63
N ASP A 149 40.97 4.72 -4.58
CA ASP A 149 41.23 6.16 -4.48
C ASP A 149 40.14 7.07 -5.07
N LYS A 150 38.99 6.50 -5.46
CA LYS A 150 37.82 7.26 -5.91
C LYS A 150 37.25 8.11 -4.79
N ARG A 151 37.03 9.37 -5.09
CA ARG A 151 36.36 10.32 -4.21
C ARG A 151 34.89 9.93 -4.06
N PHE A 152 34.40 9.83 -2.82
CA PHE A 152 32.99 9.47 -2.53
C PHE A 152 32.47 10.22 -1.30
N THR A 153 31.16 10.33 -1.17
CA THR A 153 30.52 10.93 0.00
C THR A 153 30.41 9.89 1.11
N VAL A 154 30.94 10.22 2.28
CA VAL A 154 30.85 9.36 3.45
C VAL A 154 29.40 9.29 3.94
N THR A 155 28.90 8.09 4.16
CA THR A 155 27.57 7.84 4.72
C THR A 155 27.71 7.17 6.09
N PRO A 156 26.67 7.16 6.95
CA PRO A 156 26.69 6.41 8.21
C PRO A 156 26.97 4.92 8.05
N TYR A 157 26.81 4.39 6.83
CA TYR A 157 27.02 2.98 6.48
C TYR A 157 28.35 2.72 5.76
N SER A 158 29.19 3.73 5.58
CA SER A 158 30.52 3.57 4.97
C SER A 158 31.40 2.72 5.87
N LYS A 159 31.98 1.65 5.31
CA LYS A 159 32.83 0.71 6.04
C LYS A 159 34.26 1.17 6.10
N ALA A 160 34.95 0.78 7.16
CA ALA A 160 36.39 0.90 7.25
C ALA A 160 37.07 -0.16 6.38
N GLY A 161 38.13 0.20 5.70
CA GLY A 161 39.03 -0.68 4.99
C GLY A 161 40.07 -1.33 5.92
N PRO A 162 40.92 -2.19 5.38
CA PRO A 162 41.90 -2.96 6.15
C PRO A 162 42.96 -2.09 6.87
N ASN A 163 43.31 -0.91 6.36
CA ASN A 163 44.26 -0.01 6.98
C ASN A 163 43.61 1.17 7.73
N GLY A 164 42.28 1.12 7.99
CA GLY A 164 41.56 2.09 8.79
C GLY A 164 40.93 3.26 8.00
N GLY A 165 41.16 3.38 6.71
CA GLY A 165 40.51 4.34 5.81
C GLY A 165 39.05 3.91 5.51
N LEU A 166 38.31 4.76 4.76
CA LEU A 166 36.94 4.46 4.39
C LEU A 166 36.84 3.88 2.97
N LEU A 167 35.89 2.98 2.77
CA LEU A 167 35.66 2.34 1.49
C LEU A 167 34.44 2.93 0.76
N CYS A 168 34.57 3.13 -0.55
CA CYS A 168 33.41 3.40 -1.39
C CYS A 168 32.46 2.20 -1.46
N VAL A 169 31.23 2.43 -1.90
CA VAL A 169 30.16 1.41 -1.96
C VAL A 169 30.59 0.18 -2.78
N ASP A 170 31.30 0.38 -3.88
CA ASP A 170 31.71 -0.70 -4.78
C ASP A 170 32.82 -1.58 -4.17
N CYS A 171 33.84 -0.96 -3.58
CA CYS A 171 34.91 -1.68 -2.89
C CYS A 171 34.40 -2.40 -1.63
N SER A 172 33.50 -1.78 -0.88
CA SER A 172 32.83 -2.40 0.26
C SER A 172 31.98 -3.63 -0.13
N LYS A 173 31.36 -3.63 -1.33
CA LYS A 173 30.64 -4.79 -1.87
C LYS A 173 31.60 -5.91 -2.30
N LYS A 174 32.70 -5.58 -2.96
CA LYS A 174 33.73 -6.54 -3.38
C LYS A 174 34.36 -7.23 -2.17
N GLN A 175 34.74 -6.50 -1.14
CA GLN A 175 35.30 -7.05 0.08
C GLN A 175 34.33 -8.01 0.80
N LYS A 176 33.02 -7.72 0.77
CA LYS A 176 32.01 -8.67 1.27
C LYS A 176 31.91 -9.96 0.46
N ALA A 177 32.18 -9.88 -0.85
CA ALA A 177 32.16 -11.07 -1.71
C ALA A 177 33.37 -11.97 -1.47
N ASP A 178 34.52 -11.39 -1.13
CA ASP A 178 35.77 -12.13 -0.86
C ASP A 178 35.83 -12.72 0.55
N GLU A 179 35.10 -12.16 1.52
CA GLU A 179 34.88 -12.78 2.82
C GLU A 179 33.90 -13.97 2.67
N LYS A 180 34.36 -15.08 2.11
CA LYS A 180 33.67 -16.38 2.13
C LYS A 180 33.61 -16.89 3.58
N LYS A 181 32.60 -16.42 4.32
CA LYS A 181 32.16 -17.12 5.51
C LYS A 181 31.72 -18.53 5.10
N PRO A 182 32.11 -19.60 5.82
CA PRO A 182 31.54 -20.91 5.60
C PRO A 182 30.01 -20.77 5.60
N PRO A 183 29.27 -21.48 4.74
CA PRO A 183 27.83 -21.31 4.64
C PRO A 183 27.24 -21.63 6.02
N ALA A 184 26.92 -20.58 6.77
CA ALA A 184 26.02 -20.72 7.90
C ALA A 184 24.78 -21.38 7.30
N LYS A 185 24.41 -22.57 7.82
CA LYS A 185 23.15 -23.23 7.46
C LYS A 185 22.10 -22.15 7.44
N LYS A 186 21.63 -21.76 6.24
CA LYS A 186 20.58 -20.77 6.07
C LYS A 186 19.40 -21.31 6.88
N ARG A 187 19.21 -20.81 8.09
CA ARG A 187 17.91 -20.93 8.74
C ARG A 187 16.93 -20.39 7.70
N ALA A 188 15.98 -21.23 7.30
CA ALA A 188 14.90 -20.78 6.44
C ALA A 188 14.42 -19.45 7.02
N PRO A 189 14.34 -18.36 6.21
CA PRO A 189 13.94 -17.07 6.73
C PRO A 189 12.60 -17.29 7.41
N GLY A 190 12.58 -17.15 8.73
CA GLY A 190 11.35 -17.26 9.50
C GLY A 190 10.37 -16.28 8.85
N ILE A 191 9.28 -16.78 8.31
CA ILE A 191 8.24 -15.96 7.74
C ILE A 191 7.82 -15.01 8.85
N GLY A 192 8.11 -13.72 8.68
CA GLY A 192 7.86 -12.74 9.72
C GLY A 192 6.36 -12.71 10.06
N ARG A 193 6.02 -12.39 11.28
CA ARG A 193 4.64 -12.31 11.79
C ARG A 193 3.69 -11.56 10.84
N ARG A 194 4.13 -10.42 10.28
CA ARG A 194 3.36 -9.64 9.30
C ARG A 194 3.07 -10.44 8.04
N GLN A 195 4.04 -11.22 7.56
CA GLN A 195 3.86 -12.06 6.39
C GLN A 195 2.89 -13.20 6.65
N ASN A 196 2.91 -13.79 7.83
CA ASN A 196 1.94 -14.83 8.22
C ASN A 196 0.52 -14.24 8.27
N GLN A 197 0.33 -13.09 8.87
CA GLN A 197 -0.97 -12.42 8.90
C GLN A 197 -1.45 -12.03 7.50
N ALA A 198 -0.59 -11.50 6.65
CA ALA A 198 -0.92 -11.21 5.26
C ALA A 198 -1.33 -12.49 4.50
N ASN A 199 -0.61 -13.59 4.70
CA ASN A 199 -0.95 -14.88 4.10
C ASN A 199 -2.33 -15.39 4.59
N LEU A 200 -2.64 -15.22 5.87
CA LEU A 200 -3.94 -15.60 6.43
C LEU A 200 -5.08 -14.75 5.86
N LEU A 201 -4.88 -13.43 5.72
CA LEU A 201 -5.84 -12.52 5.07
C LEU A 201 -6.08 -12.91 3.61
N ASP A 202 -5.03 -13.28 2.90
CA ASP A 202 -5.10 -13.74 1.52
C ASP A 202 -5.70 -15.16 1.37
N GLY A 203 -5.97 -15.85 2.48
CA GLY A 203 -6.46 -17.24 2.47
C GLY A 203 -5.38 -18.26 2.13
N LEU A 204 -4.11 -17.87 2.24
CA LEU A 204 -2.97 -18.73 1.97
C LEU A 204 -2.56 -19.45 3.26
N THR A 205 -3.02 -20.67 3.43
CA THR A 205 -2.71 -21.59 4.53
C THR A 205 -2.99 -21.07 5.94
N PRO A 206 -3.99 -21.56 6.54
CA PRO A 206 -4.17 -21.29 7.96
C PRO A 206 -3.38 -22.26 8.84
N HIS A 207 -3.57 -23.51 8.72
CA HIS A 207 -3.04 -24.48 9.66
C HIS A 207 -2.71 -25.80 8.97
N GLY A 208 -1.51 -26.31 9.20
CA GLY A 208 -1.07 -27.60 8.70
C GLY A 208 -0.15 -27.54 7.46
N THR A 209 0.12 -28.70 6.90
CA THR A 209 0.94 -28.85 5.68
C THR A 209 0.18 -28.38 4.45
N GLN A 210 0.90 -27.72 3.54
CA GLN A 210 0.34 -27.33 2.25
C GLN A 210 -0.09 -28.59 1.47
N SER A 211 -1.18 -28.48 0.70
CA SER A 211 -1.56 -29.58 -0.18
C SER A 211 -0.47 -29.88 -1.20
N LEU A 212 -0.39 -31.12 -1.65
CA LEU A 212 0.55 -31.52 -2.70
C LEU A 212 0.41 -30.64 -3.93
N LEU A 213 -0.84 -30.32 -4.34
CA LEU A 213 -1.14 -29.44 -5.45
C LEU A 213 -0.48 -28.07 -5.28
N GLU A 214 -0.67 -27.41 -4.13
CA GLU A 214 -0.11 -26.09 -3.87
C GLU A 214 1.43 -26.11 -3.80
N THR A 215 1.99 -27.21 -3.30
CA THR A 215 3.44 -27.43 -3.29
C THR A 215 3.99 -27.59 -4.71
N CYS A 216 3.32 -28.36 -5.57
CA CYS A 216 3.69 -28.52 -6.97
C CYS A 216 3.61 -27.19 -7.73
N ILE A 217 2.50 -26.43 -7.58
CA ILE A 217 2.34 -25.13 -8.23
C ILE A 217 3.45 -24.15 -7.82
N LYS A 218 3.80 -24.12 -6.53
CA LYS A 218 4.89 -23.28 -6.05
C LYS A 218 6.24 -23.69 -6.63
N LYS A 219 6.48 -24.99 -6.74
CA LYS A 219 7.71 -25.50 -7.38
C LYS A 219 7.77 -25.17 -8.87
N VAL A 220 6.68 -25.31 -9.60
CA VAL A 220 6.58 -24.83 -11.00
C VAL A 220 6.91 -23.34 -11.09
N ALA A 221 6.36 -22.51 -10.19
CA ALA A 221 6.66 -21.09 -10.16
C ALA A 221 8.11 -20.76 -9.71
N ASP A 222 8.77 -21.63 -8.93
CA ASP A 222 10.18 -21.45 -8.53
C ASP A 222 11.14 -21.68 -9.72
N TYR A 223 10.81 -22.62 -10.61
CA TYR A 223 11.59 -23.00 -11.77
C TYR A 223 10.97 -22.56 -13.11
N ILE A 224 10.21 -21.48 -13.10
CA ILE A 224 9.45 -21.01 -14.27
C ILE A 224 10.32 -20.76 -15.52
N HIS A 225 11.59 -20.40 -15.31
CA HIS A 225 12.52 -20.14 -16.40
C HIS A 225 13.06 -21.41 -17.07
N ASP A 226 12.91 -22.55 -16.42
CA ASP A 226 13.34 -23.87 -16.93
C ASP A 226 12.21 -24.62 -17.63
N ILE A 227 10.98 -24.07 -17.57
CA ILE A 227 9.79 -24.68 -18.16
C ILE A 227 9.60 -24.17 -19.57
N GLU A 228 9.44 -25.09 -20.49
CA GLU A 228 9.18 -24.81 -21.90
C GLU A 228 7.69 -24.78 -22.22
N ASP A 229 6.88 -25.61 -21.55
CA ASP A 229 5.45 -25.73 -21.76
C ASP A 229 4.71 -26.17 -20.49
N PHE A 230 3.51 -25.66 -20.27
CA PHE A 230 2.62 -26.09 -19.18
C PHE A 230 1.79 -27.33 -19.52
N GLY A 231 1.80 -27.80 -20.77
CA GLY A 231 0.91 -28.87 -21.22
C GLY A 231 -0.57 -28.51 -21.05
N ASP A 232 -1.40 -29.49 -20.74
CA ASP A 232 -2.86 -29.33 -20.57
C ASP A 232 -3.25 -29.02 -19.12
N LEU A 233 -2.67 -27.97 -18.55
CA LEU A 233 -3.07 -27.53 -17.22
C LEU A 233 -4.50 -26.97 -17.20
N PRO A 234 -5.34 -27.35 -16.22
CA PRO A 234 -6.67 -26.77 -16.05
C PRO A 234 -6.63 -25.25 -15.85
N PRO A 235 -7.63 -24.48 -16.34
CA PRO A 235 -7.67 -23.03 -16.22
C PRO A 235 -7.53 -22.50 -14.78
N SER A 236 -8.04 -23.24 -13.79
CA SER A 236 -7.90 -22.88 -12.38
C SER A 236 -6.46 -22.90 -11.89
N LEU A 237 -5.64 -23.84 -12.39
CA LEU A 237 -4.21 -23.92 -12.05
C LEU A 237 -3.40 -22.85 -12.79
N LEU A 238 -3.74 -22.56 -14.05
CA LEU A 238 -3.15 -21.44 -14.79
C LEU A 238 -3.44 -20.11 -14.11
N LEU A 239 -4.68 -19.88 -13.66
CA LEU A 239 -5.04 -18.70 -12.86
C LEU A 239 -4.17 -18.60 -11.59
N ARG A 240 -4.01 -19.73 -10.89
CA ARG A 240 -3.21 -19.77 -9.67
C ARG A 240 -1.72 -19.51 -9.94
N LEU A 241 -1.16 -20.09 -10.99
CA LEU A 241 0.21 -19.78 -11.43
C LEU A 241 0.35 -18.31 -11.81
N GLY A 242 -0.57 -17.75 -12.58
CA GLY A 242 -0.60 -16.35 -12.95
C GLY A 242 -0.58 -15.44 -11.72
N GLN A 243 -1.35 -15.76 -10.66
CA GLN A 243 -1.33 -15.03 -9.39
C GLN A 243 0.04 -15.09 -8.69
N ILE A 244 0.65 -16.27 -8.63
CA ILE A 244 1.96 -16.45 -7.98
C ILE A 244 3.06 -15.73 -8.77
N LEU A 245 3.09 -15.88 -10.09
CA LEU A 245 4.08 -15.23 -10.95
C LEU A 245 3.96 -13.71 -10.91
N SER A 246 2.74 -13.18 -10.88
CA SER A 246 2.49 -11.74 -10.75
C SER A 246 2.98 -11.20 -9.41
N ARG A 247 2.72 -11.88 -8.29
CA ARG A 247 3.26 -11.49 -6.98
C ARG A 247 4.80 -11.48 -6.94
N ARG A 248 5.43 -12.35 -7.72
CA ARG A 248 6.90 -12.43 -7.87
C ARG A 248 7.44 -11.47 -8.93
N ARG A 249 6.56 -10.74 -9.65
CA ARG A 249 6.90 -9.93 -10.82
C ARG A 249 7.70 -10.70 -11.87
N ALA A 250 7.34 -11.96 -12.07
CA ALA A 250 8.00 -12.90 -12.97
C ALA A 250 7.28 -13.05 -14.33
N VAL A 251 6.19 -12.29 -14.57
CA VAL A 251 5.53 -12.22 -15.88
C VAL A 251 6.39 -11.37 -16.80
N THR A 252 6.95 -11.99 -17.82
CA THR A 252 7.81 -11.40 -18.87
C THR A 252 7.37 -11.92 -20.22
N SER A 253 7.90 -11.38 -21.32
CA SER A 253 7.61 -11.85 -22.69
C SER A 253 7.81 -13.37 -22.85
N ARG A 254 8.91 -13.92 -22.28
CA ARG A 254 9.18 -15.38 -22.31
C ARG A 254 8.16 -16.19 -21.49
N THR A 255 7.85 -15.77 -20.26
CA THR A 255 6.91 -16.53 -19.42
C THR A 255 5.46 -16.37 -19.88
N LEU A 256 5.16 -15.32 -20.62
CA LEU A 256 3.86 -15.10 -21.24
C LEU A 256 3.52 -16.26 -22.21
N ASP A 257 4.50 -16.73 -22.98
CA ASP A 257 4.29 -17.79 -23.98
C ASP A 257 3.71 -19.07 -23.38
N LEU A 258 4.01 -19.34 -22.12
CA LEU A 258 3.49 -20.50 -21.41
C LEU A 258 1.96 -20.45 -21.19
N PHE A 259 1.36 -19.25 -21.22
CA PHE A 259 -0.08 -19.04 -21.04
C PHE A 259 -0.85 -18.95 -22.37
N LEU A 260 -0.15 -18.78 -23.50
CA LEU A 260 -0.79 -18.53 -24.80
C LEU A 260 -1.14 -19.84 -25.48
N ARG A 261 -2.43 -20.14 -25.54
CA ARG A 261 -2.97 -21.32 -26.24
C ARG A 261 -4.17 -20.94 -27.10
N PRO A 262 -4.24 -21.37 -28.38
CA PRO A 262 -5.34 -21.02 -29.31
C PRO A 262 -6.72 -21.50 -28.83
N GLN A 263 -6.76 -22.57 -28.04
CA GLN A 263 -7.99 -23.15 -27.51
C GLN A 263 -8.58 -22.39 -26.32
N TYR A 264 -7.79 -21.57 -25.63
CA TYR A 264 -8.29 -20.85 -24.46
C TYR A 264 -9.12 -19.64 -24.86
N THR A 265 -10.22 -19.46 -24.13
CA THR A 265 -11.16 -18.36 -24.32
C THR A 265 -10.98 -17.24 -23.32
N SER A 266 -10.08 -17.41 -22.35
CA SER A 266 -9.80 -16.41 -21.32
C SER A 266 -8.32 -16.29 -21.00
N ILE A 267 -7.88 -15.08 -20.70
CA ILE A 267 -6.55 -14.79 -20.18
C ILE A 267 -6.67 -13.91 -18.93
N ASP A 268 -5.99 -14.31 -17.84
CA ASP A 268 -5.95 -13.60 -16.58
C ASP A 268 -4.49 -13.40 -16.13
N LEU A 269 -3.96 -12.18 -16.26
CA LEU A 269 -2.61 -11.79 -15.83
C LEU A 269 -2.71 -10.62 -14.84
N PHE A 270 -2.07 -10.74 -13.69
CA PHE A 270 -2.20 -9.78 -12.59
C PHE A 270 -1.02 -8.81 -12.47
N ASP A 271 0.00 -8.92 -13.31
CA ASP A 271 1.10 -7.97 -13.42
C ASP A 271 1.68 -8.01 -14.85
N CYS A 272 1.29 -7.06 -15.67
CA CYS A 272 1.73 -6.92 -17.06
C CYS A 272 2.74 -5.76 -17.23
N ALA A 273 3.27 -5.19 -16.14
CA ALA A 273 4.13 -4.00 -16.20
C ALA A 273 5.45 -4.21 -16.99
N LYS A 274 5.89 -5.46 -17.15
CA LYS A 274 7.10 -5.81 -17.92
C LYS A 274 6.81 -6.23 -19.36
N LEU A 275 5.54 -6.27 -19.78
CA LEU A 275 5.14 -6.62 -21.13
C LEU A 275 5.21 -5.38 -22.03
N GLY A 276 5.68 -5.56 -23.25
CA GLY A 276 5.69 -4.51 -24.29
C GLY A 276 4.43 -4.56 -25.16
N THR A 277 4.32 -3.59 -26.08
CA THR A 277 3.20 -3.54 -27.05
C THR A 277 3.11 -4.82 -27.88
N ASP A 278 4.24 -5.38 -28.29
CA ASP A 278 4.30 -6.61 -29.10
C ASP A 278 3.78 -7.84 -28.34
N ASP A 279 3.97 -7.88 -27.02
CA ASP A 279 3.46 -8.95 -26.17
C ASP A 279 1.93 -8.93 -26.10
N TYR A 280 1.32 -7.74 -25.98
CA TYR A 280 -0.14 -7.62 -26.04
C TYR A 280 -0.70 -8.01 -27.40
N HIS A 281 -0.02 -7.60 -28.47
CA HIS A 281 -0.38 -8.04 -29.83
C HIS A 281 -0.30 -9.56 -29.95
N LYS A 282 0.78 -10.17 -29.43
CA LYS A 282 0.98 -11.62 -29.41
C LYS A 282 -0.14 -12.36 -28.66
N ILE A 283 -0.61 -11.81 -27.51
CA ILE A 283 -1.76 -12.38 -26.78
C ILE A 283 -2.97 -12.51 -27.71
N LEU A 284 -3.34 -11.42 -28.39
CA LEU A 284 -4.53 -11.39 -29.26
C LEU A 284 -4.36 -12.26 -30.50
N ALA A 285 -3.16 -12.27 -31.08
CA ALA A 285 -2.86 -13.08 -32.30
C ALA A 285 -2.85 -14.58 -32.00
N SER A 286 -2.32 -14.98 -30.83
CA SER A 286 -2.20 -16.39 -30.43
C SER A 286 -3.49 -16.99 -29.90
N MET A 287 -4.46 -16.15 -29.47
CA MET A 287 -5.70 -16.58 -28.84
C MET A 287 -6.94 -16.04 -29.58
N PRO A 288 -7.22 -16.51 -30.82
CA PRO A 288 -8.29 -15.95 -31.67
C PRO A 288 -9.70 -16.17 -31.10
N ARG A 289 -9.88 -17.13 -30.17
CA ARG A 289 -11.16 -17.46 -29.52
C ARG A 289 -11.37 -16.73 -28.21
N LEU A 290 -10.58 -15.69 -27.94
CA LEU A 290 -10.59 -14.97 -26.67
C LEU A 290 -11.91 -14.20 -26.49
N THR A 291 -12.63 -14.52 -25.42
CA THR A 291 -13.86 -13.82 -25.02
C THR A 291 -13.67 -13.01 -23.73
N ARG A 292 -12.66 -13.35 -22.93
CA ARG A 292 -12.36 -12.65 -21.67
C ARG A 292 -10.90 -12.25 -21.61
N VAL A 293 -10.68 -10.96 -21.44
CA VAL A 293 -9.37 -10.33 -21.23
C VAL A 293 -9.33 -9.69 -19.86
N ASN A 294 -8.44 -10.15 -18.98
CA ASN A 294 -8.23 -9.59 -17.65
C ASN A 294 -6.72 -9.35 -17.42
N LEU A 295 -6.29 -8.13 -17.66
CA LEU A 295 -4.90 -7.73 -17.59
C LEU A 295 -4.75 -6.57 -16.62
N ARG A 296 -3.80 -6.68 -15.66
CA ARG A 296 -3.52 -5.64 -14.68
C ARG A 296 -2.14 -5.04 -14.88
N PHE A 297 -2.00 -3.76 -14.51
CA PHE A 297 -0.79 -2.97 -14.73
C PHE A 297 -0.40 -2.92 -16.21
N THR A 298 -1.34 -2.49 -17.05
CA THR A 298 -1.23 -2.49 -18.52
C THR A 298 -0.71 -1.16 -19.07
N THR A 299 0.05 -0.41 -18.29
CA THR A 299 0.58 0.92 -18.68
C THR A 299 1.23 0.95 -20.08
N PRO A 300 1.98 -0.08 -20.55
CA PRO A 300 2.56 -0.05 -21.89
C PRO A 300 1.57 -0.30 -23.05
N MET A 301 0.29 -0.61 -22.76
CA MET A 301 -0.73 -0.86 -23.78
C MET A 301 -1.10 0.43 -24.51
N LYS A 302 -1.13 0.40 -25.84
CA LYS A 302 -1.41 1.54 -26.74
C LYS A 302 -2.59 1.28 -27.66
N ASP A 303 -3.04 2.30 -28.38
CA ASP A 303 -4.14 2.28 -29.34
C ASP A 303 -4.07 1.13 -30.35
N GLN A 304 -2.86 0.77 -30.80
CA GLN A 304 -2.62 -0.31 -31.76
C GLN A 304 -3.26 -1.64 -31.35
N ILE A 305 -3.31 -1.92 -30.05
CA ILE A 305 -3.88 -3.17 -29.52
C ILE A 305 -5.41 -3.18 -29.71
N PHE A 306 -6.06 -2.05 -29.45
CA PHE A 306 -7.49 -1.90 -29.65
C PHE A 306 -7.85 -1.86 -31.14
N HIS A 307 -7.03 -1.22 -31.98
CA HIS A 307 -7.21 -1.29 -33.43
C HIS A 307 -7.15 -2.73 -33.94
N TYR A 308 -6.20 -3.53 -33.46
CA TYR A 308 -6.14 -4.95 -33.80
C TYR A 308 -7.39 -5.72 -33.36
N MET A 309 -7.89 -5.48 -32.13
CA MET A 309 -9.16 -6.10 -31.66
C MET A 309 -10.33 -5.74 -32.58
N MET A 310 -10.41 -4.48 -33.01
CA MET A 310 -11.46 -3.99 -33.90
C MET A 310 -11.33 -4.52 -35.34
N GLU A 311 -10.12 -4.59 -35.89
CA GLU A 311 -9.86 -5.10 -37.25
C GLU A 311 -10.16 -6.59 -37.37
N ARG A 312 -9.81 -7.37 -36.35
CA ARG A 312 -10.09 -8.80 -36.26
C ARG A 312 -11.52 -9.12 -35.83
N ASP A 313 -12.31 -8.12 -35.54
CA ASP A 313 -13.71 -8.28 -35.10
C ASP A 313 -13.86 -9.30 -33.94
N MET A 314 -12.96 -9.18 -32.92
CA MET A 314 -12.86 -10.15 -31.84
C MET A 314 -14.13 -10.21 -30.98
N GLU A 315 -14.52 -11.41 -30.54
CA GLU A 315 -15.71 -11.65 -29.72
C GLU A 315 -15.47 -11.47 -28.22
N ILE A 316 -14.86 -10.33 -27.82
CA ILE A 316 -14.57 -10.05 -26.42
C ILE A 316 -15.85 -9.62 -25.71
N LYS A 317 -16.22 -10.39 -24.68
CA LYS A 317 -17.39 -10.15 -23.80
C LYS A 317 -17.00 -9.49 -22.49
N ASP A 318 -15.84 -9.88 -21.94
CA ASP A 318 -15.32 -9.38 -20.66
C ASP A 318 -14.00 -8.63 -20.90
N LEU A 319 -14.02 -7.32 -20.76
CA LEU A 319 -12.85 -6.45 -20.85
C LEU A 319 -12.50 -5.88 -19.47
N HIS A 320 -11.42 -6.37 -18.88
CA HIS A 320 -10.95 -5.97 -17.54
C HIS A 320 -9.50 -5.47 -17.65
N LEU A 321 -9.29 -4.17 -17.51
CA LEU A 321 -7.99 -3.54 -17.66
C LEU A 321 -7.66 -2.62 -16.48
N ASP A 322 -6.40 -2.62 -16.07
CA ASP A 322 -5.88 -1.81 -14.99
C ASP A 322 -4.69 -0.98 -15.50
N GLY A 323 -4.85 0.34 -15.53
CA GLY A 323 -3.81 1.30 -15.92
C GLY A 323 -3.47 1.40 -17.41
N PRO A 324 -4.39 1.23 -18.39
CA PRO A 324 -4.10 1.42 -19.81
C PRO A 324 -4.05 2.91 -20.19
N ASN A 325 -3.11 3.65 -19.57
CA ASN A 325 -3.04 5.11 -19.63
C ASN A 325 -2.53 5.68 -20.96
N LEU A 326 -1.97 4.85 -21.85
CA LEU A 326 -1.50 5.27 -23.16
C LEU A 326 -2.54 5.06 -24.27
N VAL A 327 -3.74 4.61 -23.93
CA VAL A 327 -4.87 4.47 -24.87
C VAL A 327 -5.64 5.78 -24.90
N THR A 328 -5.82 6.35 -26.09
CA THR A 328 -6.48 7.65 -26.26
C THR A 328 -8.01 7.58 -26.12
N ASP A 329 -8.64 8.67 -25.70
CA ASP A 329 -10.12 8.77 -25.61
C ASP A 329 -10.79 8.48 -26.96
N ALA A 330 -10.18 8.92 -28.07
CA ALA A 330 -10.68 8.62 -29.41
C ALA A 330 -10.69 7.12 -29.72
N CYS A 331 -9.64 6.40 -29.33
CA CYS A 331 -9.54 4.97 -29.51
C CYS A 331 -10.54 4.20 -28.64
N TRP A 332 -10.75 4.63 -27.37
CA TRP A 332 -11.79 4.08 -26.52
C TRP A 332 -13.19 4.24 -27.12
N ARG A 333 -13.52 5.43 -27.63
CA ARG A 333 -14.82 5.66 -28.29
C ARG A 333 -15.00 4.77 -29.51
N GLN A 334 -13.99 4.62 -30.37
CA GLN A 334 -14.04 3.72 -31.52
C GLN A 334 -14.25 2.25 -31.11
N LEU A 335 -13.56 1.80 -30.05
CA LEU A 335 -13.74 0.45 -29.53
C LEU A 335 -15.20 0.19 -29.11
N PHE A 336 -15.81 1.13 -28.36
CA PHE A 336 -17.19 0.96 -27.91
C PHE A 336 -18.18 1.04 -29.08
N ILE A 337 -17.97 1.93 -30.04
CA ILE A 337 -18.82 2.02 -31.25
C ILE A 337 -18.79 0.69 -32.02
N LYS A 338 -17.62 0.08 -32.19
CA LYS A 338 -17.47 -1.13 -32.99
C LYS A 338 -17.83 -2.42 -32.26
N LEU A 339 -17.35 -2.59 -31.03
CA LEU A 339 -17.48 -3.84 -30.28
C LEU A 339 -18.38 -3.74 -29.04
N GLY A 340 -18.88 -2.55 -28.69
CA GLY A 340 -19.62 -2.31 -27.46
C GLY A 340 -20.85 -3.20 -27.25
N HIS A 341 -21.57 -3.54 -28.33
CA HIS A 341 -22.75 -4.42 -28.28
C HIS A 341 -22.45 -5.84 -27.81
N ARG A 342 -21.17 -6.26 -27.83
CA ARG A 342 -20.71 -7.58 -27.36
C ARG A 342 -20.34 -7.59 -25.89
N PHE A 343 -20.02 -6.43 -25.31
CA PHE A 343 -19.54 -6.39 -23.94
C PHE A 343 -20.65 -6.71 -22.94
N LEU A 344 -20.37 -7.71 -22.09
CA LEU A 344 -21.16 -8.08 -20.94
C LEU A 344 -20.55 -7.56 -19.63
N SER A 345 -19.22 -7.40 -19.59
CA SER A 345 -18.50 -6.92 -18.41
C SER A 345 -17.36 -5.99 -18.79
N VAL A 346 -17.40 -4.77 -18.28
CA VAL A 346 -16.32 -3.80 -18.41
C VAL A 346 -15.82 -3.43 -17.01
N LYS A 347 -14.52 -3.59 -16.78
CA LYS A 347 -13.87 -3.19 -15.53
C LYS A 347 -12.59 -2.42 -15.85
N LEU A 348 -12.55 -1.18 -15.42
CA LEU A 348 -11.43 -0.27 -15.63
C LEU A 348 -10.95 0.30 -14.30
N TRP A 349 -9.63 0.33 -14.13
CA TRP A 349 -8.97 0.89 -12.94
C TRP A 349 -7.81 1.79 -13.34
N ASN A 350 -7.52 2.80 -12.51
CA ASN A 350 -6.30 3.61 -12.58
C ASN A 350 -6.07 4.24 -13.96
N LEU A 351 -7.06 4.98 -14.45
CA LEU A 351 -6.99 5.75 -15.68
C LEU A 351 -6.78 7.23 -15.36
N ASP A 352 -5.55 7.70 -15.51
CA ASP A 352 -5.15 9.07 -15.14
C ASP A 352 -5.32 10.05 -16.30
N SER A 353 -5.04 9.62 -17.53
CA SER A 353 -4.92 10.50 -18.71
C SER A 353 -5.98 10.27 -19.79
N ALA A 354 -6.78 9.23 -19.67
CA ALA A 354 -7.80 8.84 -20.64
C ALA A 354 -9.13 8.53 -19.97
N PHE A 355 -10.18 8.38 -20.78
CA PHE A 355 -11.52 8.01 -20.37
C PHE A 355 -12.32 9.17 -19.75
N ASP A 356 -12.64 10.16 -20.57
CA ASP A 356 -13.45 11.32 -20.21
C ASP A 356 -14.98 11.01 -20.17
N ASN A 357 -15.78 11.97 -19.71
CA ASN A 357 -17.25 11.84 -19.64
C ASN A 357 -17.89 11.50 -20.99
N GLU A 358 -17.36 12.05 -22.09
CA GLU A 358 -17.87 11.75 -23.44
C GLU A 358 -17.60 10.28 -23.82
N THR A 359 -16.44 9.76 -23.48
CA THR A 359 -16.11 8.35 -23.67
C THR A 359 -17.02 7.44 -22.84
N ALA A 360 -17.33 7.84 -21.60
CA ALA A 360 -18.29 7.12 -20.76
C ALA A 360 -19.70 7.14 -21.38
N ARG A 361 -20.18 8.27 -21.90
CA ARG A 361 -21.48 8.35 -22.61
C ARG A 361 -21.53 7.43 -23.83
N VAL A 362 -20.48 7.45 -24.64
CA VAL A 362 -20.40 6.55 -25.81
C VAL A 362 -20.45 5.09 -25.35
N MET A 363 -19.73 4.72 -24.29
CA MET A 363 -19.77 3.38 -23.72
C MET A 363 -21.21 2.99 -23.30
N PHE A 364 -21.93 3.86 -22.58
CA PHE A 364 -23.29 3.55 -22.11
C PHE A 364 -24.27 3.38 -23.27
N LEU A 365 -24.15 4.19 -24.33
CA LEU A 365 -24.99 4.08 -25.52
C LEU A 365 -24.69 2.82 -26.33
N GLN A 366 -23.43 2.44 -26.47
CA GLN A 366 -23.01 1.37 -27.36
C GLN A 366 -22.91 0.00 -26.68
N CYS A 367 -23.05 -0.06 -25.34
CA CYS A 367 -22.99 -1.32 -24.58
C CYS A 367 -24.34 -1.67 -23.90
N PRO A 368 -25.44 -1.86 -24.65
CA PRO A 368 -26.78 -2.10 -24.04
C PRO A 368 -26.90 -3.41 -23.28
N ASN A 369 -26.04 -4.38 -23.58
CA ASN A 369 -26.00 -5.71 -22.97
C ASN A 369 -25.14 -5.78 -21.70
N LEU A 370 -24.59 -4.65 -21.25
CA LEU A 370 -23.65 -4.62 -20.15
C LEU A 370 -24.33 -5.05 -18.84
N GLN A 371 -23.86 -6.17 -18.29
CA GLN A 371 -24.31 -6.73 -17.01
C GLN A 371 -23.46 -6.33 -15.84
N ARG A 372 -22.16 -6.03 -16.09
CA ARG A 372 -21.20 -5.69 -15.05
C ARG A 372 -20.35 -4.49 -15.42
N LEU A 373 -20.46 -3.46 -14.59
CA LEU A 373 -19.65 -2.24 -14.70
C LEU A 373 -18.84 -2.03 -13.43
N LYS A 374 -17.52 -1.86 -13.58
CA LYS A 374 -16.64 -1.46 -12.49
C LYS A 374 -15.68 -0.37 -12.95
N LEU A 375 -15.81 0.81 -12.38
CA LEU A 375 -14.97 1.96 -12.65
C LEU A 375 -14.36 2.46 -11.35
N LYS A 376 -13.02 2.47 -11.26
CA LYS A 376 -12.31 2.89 -10.06
C LYS A 376 -11.09 3.72 -10.40
N PHE A 377 -10.88 4.83 -9.69
CA PHE A 377 -9.72 5.70 -9.88
C PHE A 377 -9.59 6.19 -11.33
N LEU A 378 -10.65 6.79 -11.87
CA LEU A 378 -10.66 7.43 -13.17
C LEU A 378 -10.66 8.96 -12.94
N HIS A 379 -9.59 9.65 -13.38
CA HIS A 379 -9.36 11.06 -13.05
C HIS A 379 -10.16 12.05 -13.89
N LYS A 380 -10.65 11.64 -15.06
CA LYS A 380 -11.37 12.53 -16.00
C LYS A 380 -12.88 12.41 -15.96
N ILE A 381 -13.43 11.61 -15.05
CA ILE A 381 -14.88 11.46 -14.90
C ILE A 381 -15.39 12.20 -13.67
N ASP A 382 -16.58 12.77 -13.82
CA ASP A 382 -17.31 13.49 -12.80
C ASP A 382 -18.79 13.05 -12.72
N ASN A 383 -19.64 13.88 -12.13
CA ASN A 383 -21.07 13.60 -11.95
C ASN A 383 -21.87 13.40 -13.23
N ASP A 384 -21.46 14.03 -14.33
CA ASP A 384 -22.16 13.90 -15.61
C ASP A 384 -22.16 12.47 -16.14
N MET A 385 -21.12 11.69 -15.78
CA MET A 385 -21.06 10.28 -16.10
C MET A 385 -22.12 9.46 -15.35
N LEU A 386 -22.44 9.81 -14.10
CA LEU A 386 -23.40 9.07 -13.28
C LEU A 386 -24.79 9.01 -13.92
N GLU A 387 -25.24 10.10 -14.54
CA GLU A 387 -26.54 10.16 -15.19
C GLU A 387 -26.69 9.09 -16.28
N GLY A 388 -25.62 8.83 -17.04
CA GLY A 388 -25.61 7.83 -18.11
C GLY A 388 -25.76 6.39 -17.63
N ILE A 389 -25.35 6.06 -16.40
CA ILE A 389 -25.46 4.71 -15.84
C ILE A 389 -26.93 4.26 -15.77
N SER A 390 -27.86 5.18 -15.53
CA SER A 390 -29.30 4.88 -15.46
C SER A 390 -29.88 4.29 -16.74
N THR A 391 -29.18 4.43 -17.88
CA THR A 391 -29.59 3.88 -19.18
C THR A 391 -29.28 2.39 -19.35
N LEU A 392 -28.37 1.83 -18.54
CA LEU A 392 -27.88 0.46 -18.63
C LEU A 392 -28.89 -0.54 -18.00
N LYS A 393 -29.99 -0.80 -18.67
CA LYS A 393 -31.09 -1.63 -18.14
C LYS A 393 -30.74 -3.11 -17.91
N SER A 394 -29.65 -3.59 -18.47
CA SER A 394 -29.16 -4.98 -18.25
C SER A 394 -28.21 -5.11 -17.08
N LEU A 395 -27.88 -4.01 -16.39
CA LEU A 395 -26.81 -3.97 -15.38
C LEU A 395 -27.23 -4.67 -14.09
N GLN A 396 -26.48 -5.69 -13.70
CA GLN A 396 -26.67 -6.48 -12.48
C GLN A 396 -25.60 -6.19 -11.42
N HIS A 397 -24.41 -5.73 -11.84
CA HIS A 397 -23.30 -5.51 -10.93
C HIS A 397 -22.69 -4.14 -11.17
N LEU A 398 -22.86 -3.22 -10.23
CA LEU A 398 -22.31 -1.87 -10.26
C LEU A 398 -21.24 -1.72 -9.17
N SER A 399 -20.05 -1.24 -9.55
CA SER A 399 -18.98 -0.90 -8.60
C SER A 399 -18.28 0.38 -9.04
N LEU A 400 -18.36 1.42 -8.22
CA LEU A 400 -17.80 2.73 -8.48
C LEU A 400 -16.88 3.17 -7.35
N ARG A 401 -15.78 3.85 -7.70
CA ARG A 401 -14.94 4.62 -6.80
C ARG A 401 -14.34 5.77 -7.57
N PHE A 402 -14.68 6.97 -7.18
CA PHE A 402 -14.08 8.18 -7.73
C PHE A 402 -12.91 8.64 -6.85
N LEU A 403 -12.26 9.70 -7.24
CA LEU A 403 -11.25 10.37 -6.44
C LEU A 403 -11.91 11.40 -5.54
N ASP A 404 -11.31 11.65 -4.38
CA ASP A 404 -11.82 12.57 -3.34
C ASP A 404 -12.15 13.99 -3.83
N GLU A 405 -11.54 14.43 -4.93
CA GLU A 405 -11.69 15.78 -5.48
C GLU A 405 -13.01 15.98 -6.25
N THR A 406 -13.75 14.90 -6.49
CA THR A 406 -14.98 14.97 -7.27
C THR A 406 -16.17 15.17 -6.33
N GLU A 407 -16.67 16.41 -6.20
CA GLU A 407 -17.95 16.66 -5.52
C GLU A 407 -19.08 15.94 -6.26
N THR A 408 -19.48 14.78 -5.77
CA THR A 408 -20.59 14.03 -6.34
C THR A 408 -21.91 14.58 -5.82
N LYS A 409 -22.95 14.57 -6.68
CA LYS A 409 -24.32 14.96 -6.29
C LYS A 409 -25.12 13.72 -5.92
N THR A 410 -26.04 13.86 -4.97
CA THR A 410 -26.91 12.76 -4.53
C THR A 410 -27.93 12.37 -5.61
N GLU A 411 -28.49 13.34 -6.31
CA GLU A 411 -29.61 13.16 -7.26
C GLU A 411 -29.32 12.13 -8.36
N PRO A 412 -28.14 12.12 -9.04
CA PRO A 412 -27.82 11.08 -10.01
C PRO A 412 -27.78 9.67 -9.40
N LEU A 413 -27.31 9.53 -8.15
CA LEU A 413 -27.31 8.23 -7.46
C LEU A 413 -28.73 7.75 -7.19
N LEU A 414 -29.66 8.64 -6.79
CA LEU A 414 -31.07 8.30 -6.58
C LEU A 414 -31.70 7.85 -7.90
N GLN A 415 -31.41 8.53 -9.01
CA GLN A 415 -31.89 8.16 -10.34
C GLN A 415 -31.37 6.78 -10.77
N ILE A 416 -30.10 6.47 -10.52
CA ILE A 416 -29.54 5.14 -10.77
C ILE A 416 -30.32 4.07 -10.01
N MET A 417 -30.57 4.25 -8.71
CA MET A 417 -31.31 3.26 -7.90
C MET A 417 -32.72 3.07 -8.41
N SER A 418 -33.41 4.14 -8.72
CA SER A 418 -34.79 4.07 -9.28
C SER A 418 -34.83 3.34 -10.62
N SER A 419 -33.79 3.48 -11.44
CA SER A 419 -33.75 2.98 -12.82
C SER A 419 -33.29 1.54 -12.93
N ILE A 420 -32.19 1.16 -12.25
CA ILE A 420 -31.56 -0.16 -12.35
C ILE A 420 -31.56 -0.94 -11.04
N GLY A 421 -31.97 -0.34 -9.92
CA GLY A 421 -32.03 -0.98 -8.60
C GLY A 421 -32.74 -2.34 -8.59
N PRO A 422 -33.91 -2.48 -9.26
CA PRO A 422 -34.67 -3.75 -9.24
C PRO A 422 -33.92 -4.97 -9.76
N GLN A 423 -32.95 -4.81 -10.66
CA GLN A 423 -32.14 -5.91 -11.19
C GLN A 423 -30.74 -6.03 -10.58
N LEU A 424 -30.31 -5.07 -9.76
CA LEU A 424 -28.99 -5.12 -9.16
C LEU A 424 -28.83 -6.31 -8.19
N GLU A 425 -27.77 -7.09 -8.40
CA GLU A 425 -27.33 -8.17 -7.52
C GLU A 425 -26.12 -7.76 -6.68
N THR A 426 -25.32 -6.80 -7.17
CA THR A 426 -24.18 -6.27 -6.45
C THR A 426 -24.13 -4.75 -6.58
N LEU A 427 -24.07 -4.06 -5.45
CA LEU A 427 -23.83 -2.63 -5.37
C LEU A 427 -22.56 -2.38 -4.53
N SER A 428 -21.60 -1.63 -5.10
CA SER A 428 -20.38 -1.24 -4.42
C SER A 428 -20.06 0.23 -4.71
N LEU A 429 -20.20 1.08 -3.72
CA LEU A 429 -19.78 2.47 -3.76
C LEU A 429 -18.68 2.68 -2.70
N GLU A 430 -17.56 3.24 -3.12
CA GLU A 430 -16.41 3.52 -2.24
C GLU A 430 -16.08 5.02 -2.34
N GLU A 431 -15.98 5.71 -1.20
CA GLU A 431 -15.66 7.16 -1.11
C GLU A 431 -16.72 8.09 -1.74
N PHE A 432 -18.00 7.77 -1.64
CA PHE A 432 -19.09 8.63 -2.10
C PHE A 432 -19.66 9.45 -0.94
N GLN A 433 -19.10 10.64 -0.70
CA GLN A 433 -19.54 11.51 0.40
C GLN A 433 -20.90 12.18 0.14
N SER A 434 -21.36 12.20 -1.09
CA SER A 434 -22.71 12.68 -1.45
C SER A 434 -23.82 11.66 -1.25
N ALA A 435 -23.47 10.39 -0.98
CA ALA A 435 -24.48 9.37 -0.67
C ALA A 435 -24.91 9.51 0.80
N ASP A 436 -26.05 10.16 1.02
CA ASP A 436 -26.68 10.38 2.32
C ASP A 436 -27.79 9.36 2.63
N ASP A 437 -28.51 9.56 3.72
CA ASP A 437 -29.59 8.64 4.14
C ASP A 437 -30.74 8.54 3.13
N ARG A 438 -30.95 9.57 2.27
CA ARG A 438 -31.92 9.49 1.16
C ARG A 438 -31.52 8.41 0.15
N PHE A 439 -30.21 8.26 -0.08
CA PHE A 439 -29.71 7.22 -0.95
C PHE A 439 -29.94 5.82 -0.35
N LEU A 440 -29.75 5.63 0.96
CA LEU A 440 -30.10 4.40 1.65
C LEU A 440 -31.58 4.06 1.50
N GLN A 441 -32.46 5.06 1.65
CA GLN A 441 -33.90 4.89 1.45
C GLN A 441 -34.23 4.47 0.01
N HIS A 442 -33.58 5.06 -1.01
CA HIS A 442 -33.79 4.63 -2.40
C HIS A 442 -33.33 3.20 -2.66
N ILE A 443 -32.22 2.73 -2.03
CA ILE A 443 -31.84 1.33 -2.10
C ILE A 443 -32.92 0.45 -1.46
N HIS A 444 -33.42 0.84 -0.29
CA HIS A 444 -34.50 0.14 0.42
C HIS A 444 -35.74 -0.01 -0.45
N ASP A 445 -36.15 1.05 -1.13
CA ASP A 445 -37.39 1.10 -1.90
C ASP A 445 -37.27 0.36 -3.24
N HIS A 446 -36.12 0.41 -3.90
CA HIS A 446 -35.98 -0.07 -5.27
C HIS A 446 -35.24 -1.41 -5.40
N CYS A 447 -34.28 -1.71 -4.52
CA CYS A 447 -33.49 -2.92 -4.66
C CYS A 447 -34.19 -4.14 -4.03
N ARG A 448 -34.33 -5.22 -4.83
CA ARG A 448 -35.05 -6.45 -4.43
C ARG A 448 -34.22 -7.72 -4.66
N ARG A 449 -33.03 -7.62 -5.22
CA ARG A 449 -32.21 -8.76 -5.65
C ARG A 449 -30.77 -8.66 -5.19
N LEU A 450 -30.43 -7.68 -4.35
CA LEU A 450 -29.09 -7.53 -3.85
C LEU A 450 -28.66 -8.73 -3.03
N THR A 451 -27.50 -9.27 -3.37
CA THR A 451 -26.81 -10.33 -2.62
C THR A 451 -25.52 -9.80 -1.98
N LYS A 452 -24.94 -8.73 -2.58
CA LYS A 452 -23.69 -8.12 -2.13
C LYS A 452 -23.84 -6.61 -2.05
N LEU A 453 -23.55 -6.07 -0.88
CA LEU A 453 -23.54 -4.64 -0.61
C LEU A 453 -22.17 -4.22 -0.07
N ARG A 454 -21.59 -3.20 -0.70
CA ARG A 454 -20.41 -2.51 -0.22
C ARG A 454 -20.63 -1.01 -0.26
N LEU A 455 -20.65 -0.39 0.90
CA LEU A 455 -20.70 1.05 1.09
C LEU A 455 -19.56 1.39 2.05
N THR A 456 -18.49 1.96 1.57
CA THR A 456 -17.27 2.11 2.37
C THR A 456 -16.70 3.52 2.25
N LEU A 457 -15.95 3.96 3.29
CA LEU A 457 -15.27 5.25 3.31
C LEU A 457 -16.26 6.42 3.11
N ASN A 458 -17.40 6.36 3.78
CA ASN A 458 -18.44 7.38 3.74
C ASN A 458 -18.67 7.93 5.15
N SER A 459 -18.84 9.24 5.27
CA SER A 459 -19.05 9.97 6.53
C SER A 459 -20.40 10.70 6.61
N THR A 460 -21.32 10.42 5.68
CA THR A 460 -22.62 11.12 5.59
C THR A 460 -23.80 10.26 5.99
N PHE A 461 -23.65 8.94 6.02
CA PHE A 461 -24.69 8.05 6.55
C PHE A 461 -24.83 8.20 8.06
N THR A 462 -26.05 8.22 8.58
CA THR A 462 -26.30 8.17 10.01
C THR A 462 -26.61 6.75 10.48
N ASP A 463 -26.43 6.46 11.78
CA ASP A 463 -26.83 5.16 12.35
C ASP A 463 -28.34 4.92 12.24
N LYS A 464 -29.14 5.97 12.42
CA LYS A 464 -30.59 5.92 12.24
C LYS A 464 -30.98 5.63 10.78
N GLY A 465 -30.25 6.24 9.82
CA GLY A 465 -30.44 5.98 8.39
C GLY A 465 -30.14 4.52 8.04
N LEU A 466 -29.04 3.99 8.56
CA LEU A 466 -28.67 2.58 8.38
C LEU A 466 -29.65 1.63 9.09
N ALA A 467 -30.13 1.96 10.28
CA ALA A 467 -31.13 1.17 10.97
C ALA A 467 -32.45 1.14 10.18
N ALA A 468 -32.93 2.29 9.72
CA ALA A 468 -34.14 2.37 8.88
C ALA A 468 -33.96 1.61 7.56
N PHE A 469 -32.77 1.66 6.96
CA PHE A 469 -32.44 0.95 5.73
C PHE A 469 -32.60 -0.58 5.86
N PHE A 470 -32.11 -1.19 6.94
CA PHE A 470 -32.20 -2.64 7.11
C PHE A 470 -33.55 -3.10 7.70
N THR A 471 -34.27 -2.23 8.42
CA THR A 471 -35.51 -2.59 9.07
C THR A 471 -36.65 -2.69 8.05
N GLY A 472 -37.26 -3.88 7.95
CA GLY A 472 -38.41 -4.12 7.04
C GLY A 472 -38.04 -4.12 5.56
N TRP A 473 -36.76 -4.14 5.22
CA TRP A 473 -36.31 -4.20 3.82
C TRP A 473 -36.73 -5.50 3.16
N SER A 474 -37.42 -5.40 2.03
CA SER A 474 -37.96 -6.56 1.31
C SER A 474 -36.95 -7.31 0.44
N ASN A 475 -35.71 -6.85 0.39
CA ASN A 475 -34.62 -7.56 -0.27
C ASN A 475 -34.27 -8.85 0.47
N PRO A 476 -33.96 -9.97 -0.20
CA PRO A 476 -33.45 -11.16 0.46
C PRO A 476 -32.21 -10.88 1.29
N ALA A 477 -32.01 -11.65 2.37
CA ALA A 477 -30.82 -11.52 3.21
C ALA A 477 -29.51 -11.53 2.39
N LEU A 478 -28.63 -10.56 2.67
CA LEU A 478 -27.36 -10.38 1.99
C LEU A 478 -26.37 -11.51 2.35
N THR A 479 -25.52 -11.87 1.39
CA THR A 479 -24.44 -12.85 1.61
C THR A 479 -23.09 -12.19 1.83
N TYR A 480 -22.90 -10.99 1.32
CA TYR A 480 -21.67 -10.21 1.45
C TYR A 480 -22.01 -8.77 1.83
N VAL A 481 -21.46 -8.31 2.94
CA VAL A 481 -21.65 -6.95 3.45
C VAL A 481 -20.29 -6.37 3.83
N ASP A 482 -20.00 -5.19 3.29
CA ASP A 482 -18.81 -4.44 3.61
C ASP A 482 -19.18 -2.98 3.84
N LEU A 483 -19.17 -2.60 5.10
CA LEU A 483 -19.51 -1.26 5.61
C LEU A 483 -18.29 -0.65 6.32
N ASN A 484 -17.11 -1.02 5.92
CA ASN A 484 -15.87 -0.60 6.54
C ASN A 484 -15.71 0.94 6.43
N SER A 485 -15.19 1.52 7.50
CA SER A 485 -14.88 2.95 7.58
C SER A 485 -16.08 3.89 7.30
N LEU A 486 -17.28 3.46 7.68
CA LEU A 486 -18.43 4.35 7.79
C LEU A 486 -18.31 5.14 9.09
N ARG A 487 -17.68 6.30 9.04
CA ARG A 487 -17.41 7.11 10.22
C ARG A 487 -16.94 8.50 9.83
N ASP A 488 -17.17 9.47 10.69
CA ASP A 488 -16.43 10.71 10.65
C ASP A 488 -15.06 10.55 11.31
N VAL A 489 -14.02 10.98 10.63
CA VAL A 489 -12.64 10.98 11.13
C VAL A 489 -12.08 12.38 10.94
N ASP A 490 -12.38 13.24 11.88
CA ASP A 490 -11.66 14.48 12.04
C ASP A 490 -10.50 14.27 13.02
N MET A 491 -9.29 14.64 12.64
CA MET A 491 -8.12 14.59 13.52
C MET A 491 -8.25 15.57 14.71
N THR A 492 -9.09 16.60 14.57
CA THR A 492 -9.39 17.56 15.64
C THR A 492 -10.49 17.06 16.59
N ASN A 493 -11.28 16.09 16.16
CA ASN A 493 -12.33 15.44 16.94
C ASN A 493 -12.18 13.90 16.89
N PRO A 494 -11.20 13.33 17.62
CA PRO A 494 -10.91 11.90 17.57
C PRO A 494 -12.06 11.02 18.08
N ASP A 495 -12.94 11.56 18.91
CA ASP A 495 -14.10 10.84 19.46
C ASP A 495 -15.31 10.89 18.51
N GLY A 496 -15.25 11.74 17.48
CA GLY A 496 -16.33 11.96 16.51
C GLY A 496 -17.41 12.89 17.03
N PRO A 497 -18.43 13.17 16.22
CA PRO A 497 -19.56 14.02 16.62
C PRO A 497 -20.40 13.39 17.73
N GLU A 498 -21.20 14.19 18.42
CA GLU A 498 -22.12 13.71 19.49
C GLU A 498 -23.15 12.71 18.93
N GLU A 499 -23.67 12.96 17.72
CA GLU A 499 -24.51 12.00 17.01
C GLU A 499 -23.62 11.03 16.21
N PRO A 500 -23.83 9.70 16.34
CA PRO A 500 -23.06 8.71 15.61
C PRO A 500 -23.24 8.84 14.10
N ILE A 501 -22.17 9.19 13.40
CA ILE A 501 -22.09 9.11 11.94
C ILE A 501 -21.55 7.73 11.54
N GLY A 502 -22.15 7.14 10.51
CA GLY A 502 -21.84 5.83 10.03
C GLY A 502 -22.54 4.72 10.81
N LEU A 503 -22.05 3.51 10.67
CA LEU A 503 -22.60 2.35 11.34
C LEU A 503 -22.29 2.40 12.85
N ALA A 504 -23.33 2.46 13.66
CA ALA A 504 -23.25 2.32 15.09
C ALA A 504 -24.17 1.21 15.60
N SER A 505 -24.71 1.35 16.80
CA SER A 505 -25.37 0.24 17.50
C SER A 505 -26.69 -0.17 16.88
N GLU A 506 -27.55 0.79 16.49
CA GLU A 506 -28.87 0.51 15.95
C GLU A 506 -28.78 -0.10 14.54
N GLY A 507 -27.97 0.50 13.68
CA GLY A 507 -27.72 -0.01 12.33
C GLY A 507 -27.09 -1.39 12.31
N PHE A 508 -26.16 -1.68 13.25
CA PHE A 508 -25.54 -3.00 13.34
C PHE A 508 -26.53 -4.08 13.77
N VAL A 509 -27.37 -3.80 14.75
CA VAL A 509 -28.43 -4.73 15.18
C VAL A 509 -29.40 -5.01 14.02
N ALA A 510 -29.92 -3.95 13.37
CA ALA A 510 -30.86 -4.09 12.25
C ALA A 510 -30.23 -4.85 11.05
N LEU A 511 -28.97 -4.61 10.74
CA LEU A 511 -28.22 -5.37 9.73
C LEU A 511 -28.22 -6.87 10.05
N MET A 512 -27.86 -7.22 11.29
CA MET A 512 -27.76 -8.64 11.67
C MET A 512 -29.11 -9.32 11.80
N GLU A 513 -30.18 -8.60 12.15
CA GLU A 513 -31.53 -9.08 12.11
C GLU A 513 -31.99 -9.37 10.67
N HIS A 514 -31.70 -8.49 9.72
CA HIS A 514 -32.06 -8.68 8.32
C HIS A 514 -31.23 -9.77 7.64
N SER A 515 -29.88 -9.73 7.77
CA SER A 515 -28.97 -10.52 6.92
C SER A 515 -28.21 -11.61 7.66
N GLY A 516 -28.23 -11.65 9.00
CA GLY A 516 -27.40 -12.55 9.81
C GLY A 516 -27.54 -14.02 9.46
N SER A 517 -28.74 -14.46 9.03
CA SER A 517 -29.02 -15.87 8.66
C SER A 517 -28.26 -16.33 7.40
N LYS A 518 -27.90 -15.43 6.47
CA LYS A 518 -27.26 -15.78 5.19
C LYS A 518 -25.91 -15.16 4.98
N VAL A 519 -25.53 -14.15 5.76
CA VAL A 519 -24.25 -13.45 5.59
C VAL A 519 -23.08 -14.42 5.75
N GLN A 520 -22.17 -14.39 4.76
CA GLN A 520 -20.93 -15.19 4.73
C GLN A 520 -19.70 -14.33 4.98
N HIS A 521 -19.76 -13.07 4.57
CA HIS A 521 -18.70 -12.11 4.71
C HIS A 521 -19.25 -10.81 5.27
N LEU A 522 -18.76 -10.42 6.43
CA LEU A 522 -19.11 -9.17 7.10
C LEU A 522 -17.84 -8.40 7.44
N ASN A 523 -17.74 -7.18 6.93
CA ASN A 523 -16.68 -6.25 7.26
C ASN A 523 -17.29 -4.95 7.80
N ILE A 524 -17.05 -4.70 9.08
CA ILE A 524 -17.42 -3.46 9.80
C ILE A 524 -16.20 -2.83 10.46
N ALA A 525 -15.03 -3.05 9.87
CA ALA A 525 -13.78 -2.48 10.37
C ALA A 525 -13.89 -0.96 10.45
N SER A 526 -13.35 -0.39 11.51
CA SER A 526 -13.36 1.05 11.76
C SER A 526 -14.76 1.68 12.01
N CYS A 527 -15.82 0.91 12.18
CA CYS A 527 -17.13 1.40 12.66
C CYS A 527 -17.08 1.51 14.19
N ARG A 528 -16.43 2.55 14.70
CA ARG A 528 -16.07 2.67 16.12
C ARG A 528 -17.20 2.99 17.08
N HIS A 529 -18.37 3.39 16.55
CA HIS A 529 -19.54 3.75 17.37
C HIS A 529 -20.44 2.56 17.71
N VAL A 530 -20.11 1.36 17.23
CA VAL A 530 -20.79 0.14 17.65
C VAL A 530 -20.45 -0.15 19.11
N SER A 531 -21.45 -0.11 19.99
CA SER A 531 -21.25 -0.27 21.44
C SER A 531 -21.03 -1.73 21.86
N TYR A 532 -20.46 -1.92 23.05
CA TYR A 532 -20.33 -3.24 23.66
C TYR A 532 -21.69 -3.98 23.75
N LYS A 533 -22.74 -3.24 24.17
CA LYS A 533 -24.10 -3.80 24.27
C LYS A 533 -24.67 -4.28 22.95
N ALA A 534 -24.38 -3.59 21.85
CA ALA A 534 -24.82 -4.02 20.53
C ALA A 534 -24.13 -5.32 20.10
N PHE A 535 -22.82 -5.46 20.36
CA PHE A 535 -22.13 -6.74 20.15
C PHE A 535 -22.70 -7.86 21.02
N GLU A 536 -22.94 -7.59 22.30
CA GLU A 536 -23.56 -8.55 23.24
C GLU A 536 -24.97 -8.95 22.79
N GLN A 537 -25.78 -8.01 22.32
CA GLN A 537 -27.11 -8.28 21.78
C GLN A 537 -27.08 -9.12 20.51
N VAL A 538 -26.18 -8.80 19.59
CA VAL A 538 -26.04 -9.50 18.31
C VAL A 538 -25.50 -10.91 18.55
N PHE A 539 -24.47 -11.08 19.37
CA PHE A 539 -23.86 -12.38 19.66
C PHE A 539 -24.33 -12.96 21.00
N ALA A 540 -25.62 -12.71 21.35
CA ALA A 540 -26.24 -13.26 22.55
C ALA A 540 -26.34 -14.78 22.49
N GLU A 541 -26.48 -15.40 23.66
CA GLU A 541 -26.70 -16.82 23.77
C GLU A 541 -27.99 -17.23 23.05
N GLY A 542 -27.91 -18.31 22.26
CA GLY A 542 -29.02 -18.81 21.45
C GLY A 542 -29.15 -18.21 20.05
N LYS A 543 -28.41 -17.13 19.72
CA LYS A 543 -28.32 -16.62 18.35
C LYS A 543 -27.24 -17.38 17.58
N ILE A 544 -27.55 -17.82 16.35
CA ILE A 544 -26.63 -18.58 15.49
C ILE A 544 -26.58 -17.97 14.10
N TYR A 545 -25.38 -17.72 13.62
CA TYR A 545 -25.05 -17.24 12.26
C TYR A 545 -24.34 -18.34 11.47
N PRO A 546 -25.10 -19.31 10.91
CA PRO A 546 -24.54 -20.57 10.43
C PRO A 546 -23.64 -20.43 9.18
N ASN A 547 -23.74 -19.31 8.47
CA ASN A 547 -23.05 -19.10 7.21
C ASN A 547 -21.87 -18.13 7.30
N LEU A 548 -21.67 -17.45 8.43
CA LEU A 548 -20.63 -16.42 8.58
C LEU A 548 -19.24 -17.05 8.61
N LYS A 549 -18.44 -16.81 7.56
CA LYS A 549 -17.09 -17.34 7.35
C LYS A 549 -16.00 -16.33 7.61
N TYR A 550 -16.28 -15.07 7.34
CA TYR A 550 -15.35 -13.95 7.49
C TYR A 550 -16.01 -12.83 8.27
N LEU A 551 -15.37 -12.40 9.34
CA LEU A 551 -15.76 -11.25 10.13
C LEU A 551 -14.56 -10.34 10.37
N ASP A 552 -14.67 -9.08 9.98
CA ASP A 552 -13.68 -8.04 10.29
C ASP A 552 -14.31 -6.96 11.16
N ILE A 553 -13.83 -6.87 12.39
CA ILE A 553 -14.23 -5.90 13.41
C ILE A 553 -13.03 -5.06 13.87
N SER A 554 -12.03 -4.94 13.01
CA SER A 554 -10.82 -4.18 13.31
C SER A 554 -11.15 -2.75 13.76
N PHE A 555 -10.38 -2.23 14.70
CA PHE A 555 -10.55 -0.91 15.33
C PHE A 555 -11.80 -0.77 16.22
N SER A 556 -12.50 -1.86 16.54
CA SER A 556 -13.56 -1.87 17.55
C SER A 556 -12.92 -2.04 18.95
N THR A 557 -12.64 -0.91 19.62
CA THR A 557 -11.92 -0.89 20.90
C THR A 557 -12.73 -1.45 22.07
N VAL A 558 -14.03 -1.67 21.88
CA VAL A 558 -14.93 -2.24 22.89
C VAL A 558 -14.83 -3.75 23.00
N VAL A 559 -14.41 -4.44 21.94
CA VAL A 559 -14.37 -5.91 21.86
C VAL A 559 -13.25 -6.46 22.74
N ASP A 560 -13.62 -7.36 23.65
CA ASP A 560 -12.76 -8.07 24.58
C ASP A 560 -12.77 -9.58 24.37
N ASP A 561 -12.10 -10.31 25.26
CA ASP A 561 -12.02 -11.78 25.21
C ASP A 561 -13.41 -12.44 25.33
N TYR A 562 -14.31 -11.89 26.15
CA TYR A 562 -15.66 -12.43 26.31
C TYR A 562 -16.47 -12.30 25.02
N LEU A 563 -16.50 -11.13 24.41
CA LEU A 563 -17.19 -10.93 23.12
C LEU A 563 -16.60 -11.79 22.01
N ALA A 564 -15.28 -11.98 21.99
CA ALA A 564 -14.64 -12.89 21.02
C ALA A 564 -15.16 -14.34 21.20
N GLN A 565 -15.31 -14.81 22.45
CA GLN A 565 -15.88 -16.12 22.74
C GLN A 565 -17.35 -16.22 22.32
N CYS A 566 -18.13 -15.15 22.54
CA CYS A 566 -19.52 -15.10 22.06
C CYS A 566 -19.61 -15.21 20.53
N ILE A 567 -18.72 -14.50 19.81
CA ILE A 567 -18.63 -14.58 18.34
C ILE A 567 -18.33 -16.02 17.90
N PHE A 568 -17.35 -16.70 18.49
CA PHE A 568 -17.02 -18.08 18.12
C PHE A 568 -18.18 -19.04 18.37
N ARG A 569 -18.92 -18.85 19.45
CA ARG A 569 -20.09 -19.67 19.81
C ARG A 569 -21.25 -19.47 18.83
N CYS A 570 -21.50 -18.20 18.45
CA CYS A 570 -22.62 -17.86 17.56
C CYS A 570 -22.32 -18.13 16.07
N CYS A 571 -21.04 -18.28 15.69
CA CYS A 571 -20.61 -18.39 14.28
C CYS A 571 -19.88 -19.71 14.01
N PRO A 572 -20.57 -20.86 13.93
CA PRO A 572 -19.94 -22.18 13.80
C PRO A 572 -19.18 -22.38 12.49
N ALA A 573 -19.49 -21.64 11.42
CA ALA A 573 -18.79 -21.71 10.14
C ALA A 573 -17.64 -20.70 10.00
N LEU A 574 -17.29 -19.98 11.07
CA LEU A 574 -16.29 -18.92 11.02
C LEU A 574 -14.92 -19.49 10.70
N GLN A 575 -14.27 -18.94 9.70
CA GLN A 575 -12.92 -19.30 9.25
C GLN A 575 -11.90 -18.21 9.60
N ARG A 576 -12.33 -16.95 9.61
CA ARG A 576 -11.45 -15.82 9.87
C ARG A 576 -12.15 -14.77 10.70
N LEU A 577 -11.49 -14.37 11.78
CA LEU A 577 -11.85 -13.22 12.60
C LEU A 577 -10.68 -12.22 12.56
N VAL A 578 -10.94 -11.02 12.04
CA VAL A 578 -9.92 -9.96 11.93
C VAL A 578 -10.19 -8.92 13.01
N VAL A 579 -9.17 -8.65 13.83
CA VAL A 579 -9.29 -7.83 15.06
C VAL A 579 -8.10 -6.88 15.24
N PHE A 580 -7.63 -6.25 14.16
CA PHE A 580 -6.57 -5.25 14.29
C PHE A 580 -7.03 -4.11 15.24
N ALA A 581 -6.12 -3.70 16.13
CA ALA A 581 -6.37 -2.65 17.13
C ALA A 581 -7.53 -2.91 18.11
N CYS A 582 -7.98 -4.15 18.26
CA CYS A 582 -8.87 -4.57 19.36
C CYS A 582 -8.02 -4.92 20.59
N PHE A 583 -7.50 -3.91 21.29
CA PHE A 583 -6.49 -4.08 22.35
C PHE A 583 -6.98 -4.75 23.63
N LYS A 584 -8.29 -4.94 23.79
CA LYS A 584 -8.88 -5.64 24.95
C LYS A 584 -8.86 -7.17 24.78
N ILE A 585 -8.56 -7.67 23.59
CA ILE A 585 -8.36 -9.10 23.34
C ILE A 585 -6.96 -9.47 23.80
N ARG A 586 -6.85 -10.21 24.92
CA ARG A 586 -5.57 -10.52 25.58
C ARG A 586 -5.34 -12.02 25.83
N ASP A 587 -6.36 -12.75 26.24
CA ASP A 587 -6.31 -14.20 26.51
C ASP A 587 -7.54 -14.88 25.90
N VAL A 588 -7.40 -15.34 24.69
CA VAL A 588 -8.52 -15.85 23.92
C VAL A 588 -8.33 -17.32 23.53
N HIS A 589 -9.41 -18.08 23.77
CA HIS A 589 -9.55 -19.45 23.26
C HIS A 589 -10.16 -19.43 21.87
N ILE A 590 -9.48 -20.00 20.88
CA ILE A 590 -9.98 -20.03 19.49
C ILE A 590 -10.29 -21.46 19.06
N PRO A 591 -11.41 -21.68 18.34
CA PRO A 591 -11.68 -22.96 17.70
C PRO A 591 -10.59 -23.32 16.69
N ARG A 592 -10.29 -24.61 16.55
CA ARG A 592 -9.19 -25.11 15.71
C ARG A 592 -9.22 -24.65 14.26
N GLU A 593 -10.42 -24.41 13.72
CA GLU A 593 -10.62 -24.06 12.32
C GLU A 593 -10.64 -22.54 12.06
N VAL A 594 -10.55 -21.72 13.11
CA VAL A 594 -10.64 -20.27 13.01
C VAL A 594 -9.25 -19.64 12.99
N ALA A 595 -9.00 -18.79 12.00
CA ALA A 595 -7.83 -17.92 11.97
C ALA A 595 -8.15 -16.58 12.64
N LEU A 596 -7.54 -16.30 13.80
CA LEU A 596 -7.60 -15.01 14.46
C LEU A 596 -6.44 -14.12 13.96
N ILE A 597 -6.76 -12.94 13.42
CA ILE A 597 -5.81 -12.08 12.73
C ILE A 597 -5.80 -10.69 13.35
N GLY A 598 -4.61 -10.16 13.65
CA GLY A 598 -4.46 -8.76 14.08
C GLY A 598 -4.26 -8.56 15.57
N THR A 599 -4.25 -9.61 16.39
CA THR A 599 -3.93 -9.50 17.82
C THR A 599 -2.47 -9.14 18.03
N VAL A 600 -2.21 -8.20 18.94
CA VAL A 600 -0.85 -7.79 19.30
C VAL A 600 -0.61 -8.09 20.76
N GLY A 601 0.30 -9.04 21.06
CA GLY A 601 0.66 -9.40 22.43
C GLY A 601 -0.40 -10.22 23.18
N ALA A 602 -1.37 -10.79 22.47
CA ALA A 602 -2.37 -11.67 23.06
C ALA A 602 -1.82 -13.09 23.24
N THR A 603 -2.24 -13.74 24.32
CA THR A 603 -2.05 -15.19 24.51
C THR A 603 -3.18 -15.92 23.80
N ILE A 604 -2.85 -16.76 22.83
CA ILE A 604 -3.83 -17.52 22.05
C ILE A 604 -3.75 -18.98 22.48
N LYS A 605 -4.89 -19.52 22.91
CA LYS A 605 -5.07 -20.95 23.21
C LYS A 605 -5.95 -21.56 22.12
N ILE A 606 -5.49 -22.64 21.50
CA ILE A 606 -6.21 -23.29 20.40
C ILE A 606 -6.83 -24.58 20.94
N ASP A 607 -8.09 -24.81 20.68
CA ASP A 607 -8.80 -26.01 21.11
C ASP A 607 -8.10 -27.29 20.62
N GLY A 608 -7.82 -28.21 21.56
CA GLY A 608 -7.13 -29.46 21.27
C GLY A 608 -5.62 -29.38 21.11
N ILE A 609 -5.00 -28.24 21.38
CA ILE A 609 -3.54 -28.05 21.40
C ILE A 609 -3.10 -27.62 22.80
N THR A 610 -2.19 -28.41 23.40
CA THR A 610 -1.70 -28.18 24.77
C THR A 610 -0.57 -27.13 24.87
N GLN A 611 -0.08 -26.59 23.76
CA GLN A 611 0.97 -25.56 23.76
C GLN A 611 0.37 -24.16 23.63
N THR A 612 0.75 -23.31 24.58
CA THR A 612 0.44 -21.87 24.56
C THR A 612 1.48 -21.18 23.69
N GLU A 613 1.09 -20.69 22.52
CA GLU A 613 1.95 -19.79 21.76
C GLU A 613 1.73 -18.35 22.24
N THR A 614 2.76 -17.78 22.85
CA THR A 614 2.82 -16.32 23.11
C THR A 614 3.26 -15.66 21.81
N ILE A 615 2.35 -15.00 21.15
CA ILE A 615 2.56 -14.32 19.87
C ILE A 615 2.83 -12.84 20.10
#